data_d07f72e2f162653161d93210b0c77a3c
#
_entry.id   d07f72e2f162653161d93210b0c77a3c
#
_cell.length_a   1.000
_cell.length_b   1.000
_cell.length_c   1.000
_cell.angle_alpha   90.00
_cell.angle_beta   90.00
_cell.angle_gamma   90.00
#
_symmetry.space_group_name_H-M   'P 1'
#
loop_
_entity.id
_entity.type
_entity.pdbx_description
1 polymer ?
#
loop_
_entity_poly.entity_id
_entity_poly.type
_entity_poly.pdbx_seq_one_letter_code
_entity_poly.pdbx_strand_id
1 'polypeptide(L)'
;MTTLNLTANDDIIIPTNDDTTYRGLGGNDTYILVSQKNSASVSIIDTEGSNVIQLPEWSKIKSIVVAKSALKITCDDMTVFTINGADKFSYDIGGNFTNNSLGEIKTFNEFVEIFELTPPSSGTVSSDTNKIVYDDQFRVLYEVEVKKEDNGNKYYLNGELSPDISLNSAEKYVFDLNDETASNHPLSIS
;
A
#
# COMPACT_ATOMS: atom_id res chain seq x y z
N MET A 1 22.33 7.51 -8.36
CA MET A 1 21.08 6.99 -8.96
C MET A 1 21.42 6.21 -10.22
N THR A 2 21.15 4.94 -10.26
CA THR A 2 21.43 4.03 -11.40
C THR A 2 20.18 3.93 -12.27
N THR A 3 20.32 3.74 -13.58
CA THR A 3 19.21 3.45 -14.47
C THR A 3 19.35 2.04 -15.02
N LEU A 4 18.30 1.24 -14.89
CA LEU A 4 18.17 -0.09 -15.44
C LEU A 4 17.08 -0.05 -16.51
N ASN A 5 17.45 -0.33 -17.75
CA ASN A 5 16.48 -0.46 -18.83
C ASN A 5 16.01 -1.91 -18.91
N LEU A 6 14.71 -2.11 -18.97
CA LEU A 6 14.10 -3.40 -19.30
C LEU A 6 14.18 -3.66 -20.81
N THR A 7 13.41 -4.60 -21.31
CA THR A 7 13.41 -4.92 -22.72
C THR A 7 12.27 -4.19 -23.47
N ALA A 8 12.10 -4.45 -24.74
CA ALA A 8 10.95 -3.97 -25.52
C ALA A 8 9.81 -5.03 -25.58
N ASN A 9 9.90 -6.08 -24.79
CA ASN A 9 8.90 -7.14 -24.69
C ASN A 9 8.23 -7.07 -23.32
N ASP A 10 7.21 -7.87 -23.12
CA ASP A 10 6.50 -7.99 -21.83
C ASP A 10 7.46 -8.53 -20.76
N ASP A 11 7.80 -7.69 -19.80
CA ASP A 11 8.71 -8.01 -18.70
C ASP A 11 7.95 -8.16 -17.36
N ILE A 12 8.44 -9.06 -16.52
CA ILE A 12 7.94 -9.20 -15.14
C ILE A 12 9.11 -8.96 -14.19
N ILE A 13 8.99 -7.97 -13.34
CA ILE A 13 10.09 -7.55 -12.49
C ILE A 13 9.66 -7.26 -11.05
N ILE A 14 10.52 -7.62 -10.11
CA ILE A 14 10.49 -7.17 -8.72
C ILE A 14 11.61 -6.13 -8.56
N PRO A 15 11.28 -4.82 -8.52
CA PRO A 15 12.29 -3.77 -8.39
C PRO A 15 12.90 -3.79 -7.00
N THR A 16 14.17 -4.24 -6.88
CA THR A 16 14.82 -4.46 -5.57
C THR A 16 16.07 -3.61 -5.34
N ASN A 17 16.61 -2.98 -6.39
CA ASN A 17 17.85 -2.23 -6.26
C ASN A 17 17.60 -0.82 -5.73
N ASP A 18 18.21 -0.51 -4.60
CA ASP A 18 18.19 0.83 -4.02
C ASP A 18 18.76 1.89 -4.97
N ASP A 19 18.26 3.11 -4.86
CA ASP A 19 18.65 4.28 -5.67
C ASP A 19 18.67 4.01 -7.19
N THR A 20 17.72 3.19 -7.65
CA THR A 20 17.63 2.73 -9.04
C THR A 20 16.33 3.19 -9.70
N THR A 21 16.46 3.66 -10.94
CA THR A 21 15.33 3.93 -11.84
C THR A 21 15.18 2.77 -12.82
N TYR A 22 14.03 2.12 -12.80
CA TYR A 22 13.64 1.10 -13.77
C TYR A 22 12.85 1.74 -14.91
N ARG A 23 13.26 1.48 -16.15
CA ARG A 23 12.58 1.97 -17.35
C ARG A 23 12.07 0.78 -18.16
N GLY A 24 10.74 0.70 -18.33
CA GLY A 24 10.09 -0.40 -19.04
C GLY A 24 10.46 -0.47 -20.50
N LEU A 25 10.51 0.66 -21.19
CA LEU A 25 10.65 0.82 -22.63
C LEU A 25 9.33 0.46 -23.35
N GLY A 26 9.22 -0.72 -23.94
CA GLY A 26 8.01 -1.19 -24.62
C GLY A 26 7.58 -2.55 -24.08
N GLY A 27 6.38 -3.00 -24.48
CA GLY A 27 5.76 -4.21 -23.95
C GLY A 27 4.66 -3.93 -22.94
N ASN A 28 4.09 -4.99 -22.39
CA ASN A 28 3.11 -4.92 -21.29
C ASN A 28 3.78 -5.43 -20.03
N ASP A 29 4.33 -4.53 -19.25
CA ASP A 29 5.22 -4.86 -18.15
C ASP A 29 4.46 -4.99 -16.82
N THR A 30 4.95 -5.89 -15.97
CA THR A 30 4.41 -6.10 -14.62
C THR A 30 5.49 -5.82 -13.58
N TYR A 31 5.25 -4.80 -12.77
CA TYR A 31 6.10 -4.41 -11.65
C TYR A 31 5.50 -4.89 -10.34
N ILE A 32 6.14 -5.87 -9.70
CA ILE A 32 5.68 -6.43 -8.43
C ILE A 32 6.36 -5.67 -7.29
N LEU A 33 5.61 -4.82 -6.59
CA LEU A 33 6.13 -3.99 -5.51
C LEU A 33 6.00 -4.72 -4.17
N VAL A 34 7.14 -5.11 -3.63
CA VAL A 34 7.23 -5.72 -2.31
C VAL A 34 8.17 -4.92 -1.42
N SER A 35 7.89 -4.93 -0.13
CA SER A 35 8.72 -4.32 0.90
C SER A 35 10.16 -4.90 0.88
N GLN A 36 11.18 -4.05 0.91
CA GLN A 36 12.58 -4.44 0.68
C GLN A 36 13.40 -4.66 1.95
N LYS A 37 12.83 -4.42 3.14
CA LYS A 37 13.47 -4.52 4.46
C LYS A 37 14.69 -3.61 4.70
N ASN A 38 15.06 -2.75 3.76
CA ASN A 38 16.28 -1.95 3.79
C ASN A 38 16.06 -0.46 3.49
N SER A 39 14.86 0.04 3.61
CA SER A 39 14.53 1.45 3.28
C SER A 39 14.92 1.86 1.86
N ALA A 40 14.83 0.95 0.91
CA ALA A 40 15.23 1.19 -0.47
C ALA A 40 14.37 2.27 -1.14
N SER A 41 14.98 3.05 -2.02
CA SER A 41 14.31 4.03 -2.86
C SER A 41 14.37 3.60 -4.33
N VAL A 42 13.21 3.35 -4.92
CA VAL A 42 13.07 2.82 -6.28
C VAL A 42 12.21 3.78 -7.10
N SER A 43 12.63 4.05 -8.34
CA SER A 43 11.84 4.80 -9.30
C SER A 43 11.44 3.91 -10.47
N ILE A 44 10.22 4.08 -10.98
CA ILE A 44 9.68 3.39 -12.14
C ILE A 44 9.24 4.44 -13.15
N ILE A 45 9.66 4.29 -14.39
CA ILE A 45 9.25 5.11 -15.53
C ILE A 45 8.89 4.17 -16.67
N ASP A 46 7.60 4.15 -17.01
CA ASP A 46 7.10 3.34 -18.09
C ASP A 46 5.82 3.98 -18.63
N THR A 47 5.79 4.26 -19.92
CA THR A 47 4.66 4.96 -20.56
C THR A 47 4.20 4.31 -21.85
N GLU A 48 4.84 3.20 -22.24
CA GLU A 48 4.53 2.45 -23.44
C GLU A 48 3.93 1.10 -23.06
N GLY A 49 2.88 0.68 -23.77
CA GLY A 49 2.18 -0.57 -23.51
C GLY A 49 1.07 -0.47 -22.45
N SER A 50 0.60 -1.63 -21.98
CA SER A 50 -0.41 -1.78 -20.94
C SER A 50 0.24 -2.35 -19.67
N ASN A 51 0.76 -1.46 -18.84
CA ASN A 51 1.61 -1.82 -17.71
C ASN A 51 0.81 -1.99 -16.41
N VAL A 52 1.29 -2.87 -15.54
CA VAL A 52 0.65 -3.21 -14.27
C VAL A 52 1.61 -2.99 -13.11
N ILE A 53 1.15 -2.26 -12.11
CA ILE A 53 1.76 -2.24 -10.77
C ILE A 53 1.02 -3.28 -9.92
N GLN A 54 1.70 -4.33 -9.53
CA GLN A 54 1.16 -5.38 -8.68
C GLN A 54 1.57 -5.15 -7.22
N LEU A 55 0.58 -5.11 -6.32
CA LEU A 55 0.73 -4.76 -4.91
C LEU A 55 0.30 -5.93 -4.00
N PRO A 56 1.11 -7.00 -3.92
CA PRO A 56 0.77 -8.18 -3.11
C PRO A 56 0.68 -7.87 -1.61
N GLU A 57 1.44 -6.89 -1.15
CA GLU A 57 1.50 -6.44 0.24
C GLU A 57 0.91 -5.02 0.43
N TRP A 58 -0.20 -4.72 -0.26
CA TRP A 58 -0.78 -3.38 -0.23
C TRP A 58 -1.15 -2.90 1.19
N SER A 59 -1.45 -3.81 2.12
CA SER A 59 -1.70 -3.50 3.53
C SER A 59 -0.48 -2.93 4.27
N LYS A 60 0.74 -3.12 3.71
CA LYS A 60 1.98 -2.55 4.26
C LYS A 60 2.29 -1.16 3.71
N ILE A 61 1.38 -0.56 2.94
CA ILE A 61 1.54 0.83 2.50
C ILE A 61 1.29 1.74 3.69
N LYS A 62 2.34 2.46 4.09
CA LYS A 62 2.32 3.44 5.17
C LYS A 62 1.75 4.79 4.73
N SER A 63 2.18 5.28 3.56
CA SER A 63 1.67 6.53 3.00
C SER A 63 1.77 6.56 1.48
N ILE A 64 0.92 7.35 0.83
CA ILE A 64 1.06 7.70 -0.57
C ILE A 64 1.06 9.22 -0.75
N VAL A 65 1.79 9.69 -1.77
CA VAL A 65 1.76 11.08 -2.25
C VAL A 65 1.36 11.05 -3.71
N VAL A 66 0.33 11.81 -4.05
CA VAL A 66 -0.29 11.76 -5.37
C VAL A 66 -0.09 13.07 -6.11
N ALA A 67 0.33 12.98 -7.36
CA ALA A 67 0.33 14.05 -8.34
C ALA A 67 -0.54 13.66 -9.54
N LYS A 68 -0.70 14.51 -10.55
CA LYS A 68 -1.53 14.23 -11.73
C LYS A 68 -1.15 12.92 -12.43
N SER A 69 0.14 12.68 -12.62
CA SER A 69 0.69 11.53 -13.34
C SER A 69 1.90 10.92 -12.63
N ALA A 70 2.00 11.12 -11.32
CA ALA A 70 3.04 10.51 -10.51
C ALA A 70 2.49 10.07 -9.16
N LEU A 71 3.05 9.00 -8.64
CA LEU A 71 2.68 8.42 -7.38
C LEU A 71 3.94 8.06 -6.59
N LYS A 72 3.96 8.39 -5.32
CA LYS A 72 4.99 7.94 -4.39
C LYS A 72 4.30 7.08 -3.32
N ILE A 73 4.73 5.83 -3.23
CA ILE A 73 4.28 4.86 -2.22
C ILE A 73 5.41 4.72 -1.20
N THR A 74 5.11 4.85 0.08
CA THR A 74 6.03 4.54 1.17
C THR A 74 5.47 3.36 1.95
N CYS A 75 6.27 2.32 2.12
CA CYS A 75 5.92 1.13 2.89
C CYS A 75 6.31 1.26 4.37
N ASP A 76 5.80 0.38 5.22
CA ASP A 76 6.06 0.35 6.67
C ASP A 76 7.56 0.24 7.01
N ASP A 77 8.33 -0.49 6.19
CA ASP A 77 9.78 -0.64 6.32
C ASP A 77 10.59 0.53 5.73
N MET A 78 9.91 1.62 5.38
CA MET A 78 10.47 2.81 4.74
C MET A 78 10.96 2.61 3.31
N THR A 79 10.65 1.50 2.66
CA THR A 79 10.83 1.36 1.21
C THR A 79 9.95 2.36 0.48
N VAL A 80 10.53 3.05 -0.49
CA VAL A 80 9.85 4.09 -1.28
C VAL A 80 9.83 3.70 -2.75
N PHE A 81 8.65 3.66 -3.33
CA PHE A 81 8.46 3.52 -4.77
C PHE A 81 7.93 4.83 -5.35
N THR A 82 8.64 5.39 -6.33
CA THR A 82 8.21 6.57 -7.09
C THR A 82 7.84 6.13 -8.51
N ILE A 83 6.59 6.28 -8.89
CA ILE A 83 6.06 5.87 -10.19
C ILE A 83 5.77 7.11 -11.01
N ASN A 84 6.53 7.30 -12.08
CA ASN A 84 6.32 8.38 -13.04
C ASN A 84 5.48 7.86 -14.20
N GLY A 85 4.49 8.63 -14.65
CA GLY A 85 3.48 8.15 -15.57
C GLY A 85 2.46 7.24 -14.88
N ALA A 86 2.21 7.46 -13.58
CA ALA A 86 1.34 6.62 -12.75
C ALA A 86 -0.09 6.46 -13.30
N ASP A 87 -0.58 7.44 -14.07
CA ASP A 87 -1.87 7.41 -14.77
C ASP A 87 -1.90 6.46 -16.00
N LYS A 88 -0.76 5.89 -16.38
CA LYS A 88 -0.62 4.92 -17.48
C LYS A 88 -0.62 3.46 -17.00
N PHE A 89 -0.59 3.25 -15.69
CA PHE A 89 -0.60 1.92 -15.11
C PHE A 89 -1.99 1.50 -14.66
N SER A 90 -2.23 0.19 -14.68
CA SER A 90 -3.25 -0.47 -13.88
C SER A 90 -2.62 -0.95 -12.56
N TYR A 91 -3.43 -1.03 -11.51
CA TYR A 91 -3.00 -1.41 -10.16
C TYR A 91 -3.69 -2.71 -9.75
N ASP A 92 -2.91 -3.76 -9.54
CA ASP A 92 -3.41 -5.08 -9.11
C ASP A 92 -3.25 -5.21 -7.59
N ILE A 93 -4.34 -4.98 -6.86
CA ILE A 93 -4.38 -4.95 -5.40
C ILE A 93 -4.50 -6.36 -4.84
N GLY A 94 -3.45 -6.81 -4.14
CA GLY A 94 -3.39 -8.15 -3.56
C GLY A 94 -2.98 -9.24 -4.55
N GLY A 95 -2.85 -8.92 -5.84
CA GLY A 95 -2.33 -9.84 -6.83
C GLY A 95 -0.85 -10.13 -6.61
N ASN A 96 -0.44 -11.37 -6.88
CA ASN A 96 0.94 -11.77 -6.79
C ASN A 96 1.25 -12.85 -7.83
N PHE A 97 2.00 -12.47 -8.85
CA PHE A 97 2.40 -13.36 -9.93
C PHE A 97 3.20 -14.57 -9.43
N THR A 98 4.02 -14.41 -8.39
CA THR A 98 4.91 -15.48 -7.90
C THR A 98 4.16 -16.67 -7.30
N ASN A 99 2.93 -16.48 -6.86
CA ASN A 99 2.08 -17.53 -6.28
C ASN A 99 0.72 -17.68 -6.96
N ASN A 100 0.54 -17.07 -8.14
CA ASN A 100 -0.73 -17.04 -8.90
C ASN A 100 -1.94 -16.50 -8.11
N SER A 101 -1.69 -15.64 -7.13
CA SER A 101 -2.77 -14.94 -6.43
C SER A 101 -3.38 -13.89 -7.35
N LEU A 102 -4.70 -13.94 -7.50
CA LEU A 102 -5.45 -12.91 -8.24
C LEU A 102 -5.82 -11.78 -7.30
N GLY A 103 -5.58 -10.54 -7.76
CA GLY A 103 -5.97 -9.33 -7.07
C GLY A 103 -7.15 -8.63 -7.74
N GLU A 104 -7.43 -7.43 -7.30
CA GLU A 104 -8.42 -6.55 -7.90
C GLU A 104 -7.72 -5.49 -8.75
N ILE A 105 -8.02 -5.48 -10.05
CA ILE A 105 -7.44 -4.51 -10.98
C ILE A 105 -8.17 -3.17 -10.85
N LYS A 106 -7.41 -2.12 -10.61
CA LYS A 106 -7.87 -0.74 -10.48
C LYS A 106 -7.17 0.15 -11.51
N THR A 107 -7.86 1.15 -11.98
CA THR A 107 -7.24 2.31 -12.64
C THR A 107 -6.49 3.15 -11.62
N PHE A 108 -5.64 4.08 -12.06
CA PHE A 108 -4.95 5.02 -11.18
C PHE A 108 -5.91 5.79 -10.25
N ASN A 109 -7.02 6.28 -10.81
CA ASN A 109 -7.99 7.04 -10.03
C ASN A 109 -8.67 6.16 -8.97
N GLU A 110 -9.13 4.96 -9.34
CA GLU A 110 -9.75 4.02 -8.40
C GLU A 110 -8.77 3.55 -7.32
N PHE A 111 -7.49 3.38 -7.66
CA PHE A 111 -6.46 3.05 -6.66
C PHE A 111 -6.28 4.18 -5.66
N VAL A 112 -6.18 5.41 -6.15
CA VAL A 112 -6.00 6.59 -5.28
C VAL A 112 -7.24 6.86 -4.42
N GLU A 113 -8.44 6.56 -4.93
CA GLU A 113 -9.70 6.66 -4.18
C GLU A 113 -9.78 5.72 -2.97
N ILE A 114 -9.06 4.57 -2.97
CA ILE A 114 -8.96 3.69 -1.79
C ILE A 114 -8.42 4.46 -0.58
N PHE A 115 -7.56 5.46 -0.82
CA PHE A 115 -6.97 6.33 0.19
C PHE A 115 -7.72 7.66 0.35
N GLU A 116 -8.97 7.75 -0.15
CA GLU A 116 -9.84 8.94 -0.08
C GLU A 116 -9.25 10.17 -0.76
N LEU A 117 -8.50 9.96 -1.85
CA LEU A 117 -7.91 11.03 -2.65
C LEU A 117 -8.46 11.12 -4.05
N THR A 118 -8.26 12.30 -4.60
CA THR A 118 -8.47 12.58 -6.01
C THR A 118 -7.17 13.12 -6.61
N PRO A 119 -6.65 12.56 -7.70
CA PRO A 119 -5.49 13.10 -8.35
C PRO A 119 -5.74 14.55 -8.81
N PRO A 120 -4.76 15.45 -8.67
CA PRO A 120 -4.92 16.83 -9.10
C PRO A 120 -5.10 16.93 -10.62
N SER A 121 -6.00 17.78 -11.06
CA SER A 121 -6.40 17.91 -12.48
C SER A 121 -5.37 18.61 -13.37
N SER A 122 -4.42 19.37 -12.82
CA SER A 122 -3.42 20.14 -13.57
C SER A 122 -1.97 19.78 -13.25
N GLY A 123 -1.12 19.89 -14.22
CA GLY A 123 0.09 19.20 -14.55
C GLY A 123 1.39 19.54 -13.88
N THR A 124 1.55 20.57 -13.11
CA THR A 124 2.81 20.79 -12.38
C THR A 124 2.67 20.28 -10.96
N VAL A 125 3.55 19.36 -10.58
CA VAL A 125 3.68 18.94 -9.19
C VAL A 125 4.20 20.14 -8.40
N SER A 126 3.32 20.78 -7.64
CA SER A 126 3.72 21.70 -6.58
C SER A 126 3.57 21.00 -5.22
N SER A 127 4.22 21.55 -4.20
CA SER A 127 4.03 21.07 -2.83
C SER A 127 2.56 21.08 -2.40
N ASP A 128 1.76 21.98 -2.98
CA ASP A 128 0.33 22.14 -2.67
C ASP A 128 -0.55 21.08 -3.36
N THR A 129 -0.03 20.42 -4.41
CA THR A 129 -0.73 19.36 -5.14
C THR A 129 -0.33 17.95 -4.70
N ASN A 130 0.74 17.83 -3.92
CA ASN A 130 1.16 16.58 -3.31
C ASN A 130 0.45 16.44 -1.96
N LYS A 131 -0.44 15.47 -1.86
CA LYS A 131 -1.07 15.11 -0.60
C LYS A 131 -0.51 13.80 -0.11
N ILE A 132 -0.10 13.78 1.15
CA ILE A 132 0.11 12.52 1.88
C ILE A 132 -1.28 12.04 2.28
N VAL A 133 -1.63 10.85 1.86
CA VAL A 133 -2.98 10.37 1.94
C VAL A 133 -3.19 9.32 2.96
N TYR A 134 -2.17 8.56 3.15
CA TYR A 134 -2.21 7.45 4.04
C TYR A 134 -0.97 7.50 4.92
N ASP A 135 -1.18 7.88 6.15
CA ASP A 135 -0.16 7.93 7.19
C ASP A 135 -0.70 7.14 8.39
N ASP A 136 0.17 6.45 9.11
CA ASP A 136 -0.17 5.71 10.32
C ASP A 136 -0.84 6.58 11.38
N GLN A 137 -0.54 7.89 11.41
CA GLN A 137 -1.21 8.83 12.31
C GLN A 137 -2.73 8.96 12.07
N PHE A 138 -3.24 8.55 10.88
CA PHE A 138 -4.67 8.51 10.56
C PHE A 138 -5.30 7.14 10.75
N ARG A 139 -4.53 6.17 11.23
CA ARG A 139 -5.03 4.88 11.68
C ARG A 139 -5.10 4.86 13.20
N VAL A 140 -6.22 4.54 13.73
CA VAL A 140 -6.33 4.15 15.14
C VAL A 140 -6.11 2.64 15.18
N LEU A 141 -4.96 2.22 15.70
CA LEU A 141 -4.64 0.80 15.87
C LEU A 141 -5.10 0.34 17.25
N TYR A 142 -5.89 -0.69 17.28
CA TYR A 142 -6.24 -1.45 18.49
C TYR A 142 -5.58 -2.82 18.43
N GLU A 143 -4.61 -3.06 19.30
CA GLU A 143 -4.09 -4.39 19.56
C GLU A 143 -5.11 -5.16 20.38
N VAL A 144 -5.54 -6.32 19.88
CA VAL A 144 -6.58 -7.13 20.52
C VAL A 144 -5.94 -8.36 21.16
N GLU A 145 -6.10 -8.46 22.47
CA GLU A 145 -5.70 -9.63 23.25
C GLU A 145 -6.93 -10.25 23.92
N VAL A 146 -6.90 -11.55 24.13
CA VAL A 146 -7.91 -12.26 24.94
C VAL A 146 -7.23 -12.82 26.19
N LYS A 147 -7.65 -12.37 27.36
CA LYS A 147 -7.13 -12.86 28.64
C LYS A 147 -8.20 -13.62 29.39
N LYS A 148 -7.76 -14.68 30.09
CA LYS A 148 -8.63 -15.47 30.95
C LYS A 148 -8.74 -14.80 32.32
N GLU A 149 -9.94 -14.40 32.66
CA GLU A 149 -10.31 -13.83 33.95
C GLU A 149 -11.16 -14.84 34.76
N ASP A 150 -11.43 -14.52 36.03
CA ASP A 150 -12.22 -15.37 36.92
C ASP A 150 -13.63 -15.68 36.37
N ASN A 151 -14.18 -14.74 35.59
CA ASN A 151 -15.51 -14.83 34.98
C ASN A 151 -15.47 -15.22 33.47
N GLY A 152 -14.38 -15.81 33.00
CA GLY A 152 -14.21 -16.24 31.60
C GLY A 152 -13.26 -15.37 30.80
N ASN A 153 -13.22 -15.62 29.48
CA ASN A 153 -12.32 -14.88 28.59
C ASN A 153 -12.83 -13.43 28.36
N LYS A 154 -11.93 -12.47 28.38
CA LYS A 154 -12.19 -11.05 28.18
C LYS A 154 -11.31 -10.49 27.09
N TYR A 155 -11.86 -9.55 26.29
CA TYR A 155 -11.09 -8.80 25.32
C TYR A 155 -10.39 -7.61 25.96
N TYR A 156 -9.16 -7.41 25.57
CA TYR A 156 -8.36 -6.24 25.89
C TYR A 156 -8.04 -5.51 24.59
N LEU A 157 -8.21 -4.21 24.58
CA LEU A 157 -7.81 -3.34 23.48
C LEU A 157 -6.71 -2.42 23.99
N ASN A 158 -5.52 -2.52 23.38
CA ASN A 158 -4.32 -1.78 23.84
C ASN A 158 -4.03 -1.97 25.34
N GLY A 159 -4.30 -3.18 25.84
CA GLY A 159 -4.09 -3.54 27.26
C GLY A 159 -5.21 -3.09 28.21
N GLU A 160 -6.26 -2.43 27.76
CA GLU A 160 -7.42 -2.01 28.54
C GLU A 160 -8.57 -3.01 28.41
N LEU A 161 -9.18 -3.39 29.52
CA LEU A 161 -10.27 -4.37 29.58
C LEU A 161 -11.54 -3.80 28.96
N SER A 162 -11.97 -4.32 27.82
CA SER A 162 -13.26 -4.02 27.17
C SER A 162 -13.63 -2.53 27.22
N PRO A 163 -12.75 -1.62 26.75
CA PRO A 163 -13.01 -0.19 26.83
C PRO A 163 -14.19 0.21 25.95
N ASP A 164 -14.91 1.25 26.34
CA ASP A 164 -15.87 1.91 25.47
C ASP A 164 -15.08 2.70 24.40
N ILE A 165 -15.23 2.34 23.14
CA ILE A 165 -14.59 3.03 22.02
C ILE A 165 -15.61 3.84 21.24
N SER A 166 -15.26 5.07 20.91
CA SER A 166 -16.04 5.92 20.01
C SER A 166 -15.38 5.92 18.64
N LEU A 167 -16.09 5.42 17.63
CA LEU A 167 -15.61 5.38 16.25
C LEU A 167 -16.08 6.65 15.52
N ASN A 168 -15.14 7.34 14.87
CA ASN A 168 -15.40 8.49 14.03
C ASN A 168 -15.40 8.05 12.56
N SER A 169 -16.45 8.41 11.81
CA SER A 169 -16.56 8.05 10.39
C SER A 169 -15.46 8.63 9.48
N ALA A 170 -14.74 9.65 9.97
CA ALA A 170 -13.60 10.25 9.26
C ALA A 170 -12.25 9.54 9.52
N GLU A 171 -12.23 8.54 10.40
CA GLU A 171 -11.00 7.83 10.78
C GLU A 171 -11.03 6.38 10.31
N LYS A 172 -9.85 5.80 10.14
CA LYS A 172 -9.67 4.36 9.86
C LYS A 172 -9.22 3.64 11.11
N TYR A 173 -9.91 2.56 11.43
CA TYR A 173 -9.64 1.75 12.59
C TYR A 173 -9.11 0.39 12.15
N VAL A 174 -8.03 -0.06 12.78
CA VAL A 174 -7.45 -1.39 12.58
C VAL A 174 -7.50 -2.12 13.90
N PHE A 175 -8.16 -3.27 13.92
CA PHE A 175 -8.15 -4.19 15.06
C PHE A 175 -7.19 -5.33 14.70
N ASP A 176 -6.02 -5.31 15.33
CA ASP A 176 -4.99 -6.33 15.12
C ASP A 176 -5.32 -7.58 15.95
N LEU A 177 -5.65 -8.66 15.27
CA LEU A 177 -5.99 -9.96 15.84
C LEU A 177 -4.83 -10.97 15.71
N ASN A 178 -3.60 -10.50 15.44
CA ASN A 178 -2.44 -11.37 15.25
C ASN A 178 -1.92 -11.99 16.56
N ASP A 179 -2.38 -11.52 17.71
CA ASP A 179 -2.04 -12.14 18.99
C ASP A 179 -2.61 -13.57 19.07
N GLU A 180 -1.78 -14.53 19.51
CA GLU A 180 -2.16 -15.93 19.60
C GLU A 180 -3.39 -16.16 20.51
N THR A 181 -3.60 -15.27 21.49
CA THR A 181 -4.74 -15.34 22.40
C THR A 181 -6.06 -14.97 21.71
N ALA A 182 -6.01 -14.17 20.64
CA ALA A 182 -7.18 -13.80 19.87
C ALA A 182 -7.62 -14.92 18.88
N SER A 183 -6.74 -15.89 18.59
CA SER A 183 -7.06 -17.01 17.72
C SER A 183 -8.22 -17.83 18.29
N ASN A 184 -9.26 -18.12 17.56
CA ASN A 184 -10.51 -18.77 17.98
C ASN A 184 -11.48 -17.91 18.83
N HIS A 185 -11.23 -16.62 18.93
CA HIS A 185 -12.12 -15.67 19.59
C HIS A 185 -12.58 -14.60 18.58
N PRO A 186 -13.75 -14.74 17.91
CA PRO A 186 -14.21 -13.75 16.94
C PRO A 186 -14.55 -12.43 17.64
N LEU A 187 -13.92 -11.35 17.20
CA LEU A 187 -14.26 -9.99 17.67
C LEU A 187 -15.58 -9.56 17.02
N SER A 188 -16.51 -9.07 17.84
CA SER A 188 -17.74 -8.43 17.37
C SER A 188 -17.84 -7.04 17.96
N ILE A 189 -18.07 -6.06 17.08
CA ILE A 189 -18.29 -4.66 17.46
C ILE A 189 -19.78 -4.38 17.25
N SER A 190 -20.46 -3.93 18.29
CA SER A 190 -21.91 -3.65 18.28
C SER A 190 -22.20 -2.20 18.65
#